data_fcfb0daab3afc3e4d99929e3b25d2305
#
_entry.id   fcfb0daab3afc3e4d99929e3b25d2305
#
_cell.length_a   1.000
_cell.length_b   1.000
_cell.length_c   1.000
_cell.angle_alpha   90.00
_cell.angle_beta   90.00
_cell.angle_gamma   90.00
#
_symmetry.space_group_name_H-M   'P 1'
#
loop_
_entity.id
_entity.type
_entity.pdbx_description
1 polymer ?
#
loop_
_entity_poly.entity_id
_entity_poly.type
_entity_poly.pdbx_seq_one_letter_code
_entity_poly.pdbx_strand_id
1 'polypeptide(L)'
;MNNIKIFDQDLPNEIDLSNEKVIGLDCEALGLVLGRDPLTLVQLGLESKKYFLVKLNRNNYNAPNLKKLLLNNRIQYIMHYA
;
A
#
# COMPACT_ATOMS: atom_id res chain seq x y z
N MET A 1 -11.77 -9.69 -14.08
CA MET A 1 -11.39 -8.30 -14.08
C MET A 1 -10.79 -7.90 -12.75
N ASN A 2 -9.73 -7.13 -12.80
CA ASN A 2 -9.04 -6.73 -11.60
C ASN A 2 -9.69 -5.49 -11.01
N ASN A 3 -10.02 -5.56 -9.73
CA ASN A 3 -10.49 -4.40 -8.98
C ASN A 3 -9.28 -3.70 -8.37
N ILE A 4 -8.66 -2.85 -9.15
CA ILE A 4 -7.46 -2.12 -8.74
C ILE A 4 -7.80 -0.66 -8.62
N LYS A 5 -7.47 -0.07 -7.47
CA LYS A 5 -7.57 1.38 -7.24
C LYS A 5 -6.21 1.91 -6.87
N ILE A 6 -5.87 3.04 -7.46
CA ILE A 6 -4.56 3.66 -7.27
C ILE A 6 -4.77 4.98 -6.55
N PHE A 7 -4.00 5.21 -5.49
CA PHE A 7 -4.07 6.42 -4.69
C PHE A 7 -2.69 7.05 -4.61
N ASP A 8 -2.67 8.37 -4.60
CA ASP A 8 -1.44 9.13 -4.43
C ASP A 8 -1.24 9.44 -2.95
N GLN A 9 -0.07 9.10 -2.44
CA GLN A 9 0.46 9.48 -1.14
C GLN A 9 -0.15 8.74 0.05
N ASP A 10 -1.46 8.45 0.06
CA ASP A 10 -2.10 7.78 1.20
C ASP A 10 -3.39 7.11 0.76
N LEU A 11 -3.91 6.23 1.62
CA LEU A 11 -5.27 5.72 1.47
C LEU A 11 -6.27 6.80 1.87
N PRO A 12 -7.37 6.93 1.14
CA PRO A 12 -8.41 7.89 1.54
C PRO A 12 -9.12 7.45 2.82
N ASN A 13 -9.69 8.42 3.53
CA ASN A 13 -10.35 8.16 4.81
C ASN A 13 -11.54 7.22 4.69
N GLU A 14 -12.22 7.20 3.55
CA GLU A 14 -13.38 6.35 3.36
C GLU A 14 -13.02 4.88 3.13
N ILE A 15 -11.77 4.56 2.93
CA ILE A 15 -11.30 3.18 2.81
C ILE A 15 -10.95 2.68 4.21
N ASP A 16 -11.75 1.73 4.71
CA ASP A 16 -11.52 1.13 6.01
C ASP A 16 -11.22 -0.36 5.83
N LEU A 17 -9.99 -0.75 6.08
CA LEU A 17 -9.54 -2.13 5.96
C LEU A 17 -9.32 -2.79 7.32
N SER A 18 -9.79 -2.16 8.39
CA SER A 18 -9.54 -2.65 9.75
C SER A 18 -10.22 -3.99 10.04
N ASN A 19 -11.21 -4.37 9.25
CA ASN A 19 -11.91 -5.65 9.42
C ASN A 19 -11.29 -6.79 8.60
N GLU A 20 -10.26 -6.50 7.81
CA GLU A 20 -9.57 -7.53 7.06
C GLU A 20 -8.74 -8.39 8.01
N LYS A 21 -8.72 -9.69 7.77
CA LYS A 21 -7.93 -10.61 8.58
C LYS A 21 -6.53 -10.81 8.01
N VAL A 22 -6.44 -10.81 6.68
CA VAL A 22 -5.20 -11.07 5.98
C VAL A 22 -5.08 -10.08 4.83
N ILE A 23 -3.93 -9.45 4.71
CA ILE A 23 -3.61 -8.55 3.59
C ILE A 23 -2.28 -8.96 3.01
N GLY A 24 -2.25 -9.19 1.70
CA GLY A 24 -1.00 -9.38 0.99
C GLY A 24 -0.33 -8.02 0.77
N LEU A 25 0.94 -7.93 1.11
CA LEU A 25 1.69 -6.67 1.04
C LEU A 25 2.88 -6.83 0.12
N ASP A 26 2.98 -5.95 -0.84
CA ASP A 26 4.11 -5.90 -1.77
C ASP A 26 4.54 -4.46 -1.92
N CYS A 27 5.85 -4.24 -1.95
CA CYS A 27 6.40 -2.91 -2.10
C CYS A 27 7.42 -2.92 -3.24
N GLU A 28 7.32 -1.94 -4.12
CA GLU A 28 8.26 -1.77 -5.21
C GLU A 28 8.75 -0.33 -5.25
N ALA A 29 10.06 -0.16 -5.39
CA ALA A 29 10.63 1.14 -5.67
C ALA A 29 10.45 1.41 -7.15
N LEU A 30 9.76 2.48 -7.47
CA LEU A 30 9.59 2.93 -8.84
C LEU A 30 10.74 3.87 -9.20
N GLY A 31 11.23 3.74 -10.39
CA GLY A 31 12.37 4.53 -10.84
C GLY A 31 13.67 3.81 -10.62
N LEU A 32 14.31 3.45 -11.72
CA LEU A 32 15.56 2.71 -11.71
C LEU A 32 16.78 3.61 -11.48
N VAL A 33 16.59 4.92 -11.57
CA VAL A 33 17.67 5.89 -11.40
C VAL A 33 17.53 6.52 -10.02
N LEU A 34 18.49 6.20 -9.17
CA LEU A 34 18.52 6.73 -7.79
C LEU A 34 18.55 8.26 -7.81
N GLY A 35 17.69 8.86 -7.02
CA GLY A 35 17.62 10.30 -6.88
C GLY A 35 16.77 11.03 -7.90
N ARG A 36 16.24 10.32 -8.90
CA ARG A 36 15.41 10.96 -9.94
C ARG A 36 13.93 10.70 -9.73
N ASP A 37 13.57 9.45 -9.41
CA ASP A 37 12.17 9.07 -9.26
C ASP A 37 11.95 8.49 -7.88
N PRO A 38 11.74 9.34 -6.88
CA PRO A 38 11.66 8.90 -5.49
C PRO A 38 10.30 8.30 -5.13
N LEU A 39 9.70 7.57 -6.03
CA LEU A 39 8.40 6.94 -5.77
C LEU A 39 8.58 5.51 -5.31
N THR A 40 7.74 5.13 -4.35
CA THR A 40 7.59 3.75 -3.89
C THR A 40 6.13 3.37 -4.06
N LEU A 41 5.89 2.22 -4.63
CA LEU A 41 4.56 1.69 -4.78
C LEU A 41 4.30 0.65 -3.69
N VAL A 42 3.25 0.86 -2.92
CA VAL A 42 2.79 -0.11 -1.92
C VAL A 42 1.51 -0.74 -2.46
N GLN A 43 1.51 -2.06 -2.57
CA GLN A 43 0.35 -2.80 -3.07
C GLN A 43 -0.27 -3.60 -1.93
N LEU A 44 -1.57 -3.43 -1.74
CA LEU A 44 -2.35 -4.15 -0.75
C LEU A 44 -3.33 -5.06 -1.48
N GLY A 45 -3.21 -6.37 -1.27
CA GLY A 45 -4.11 -7.34 -1.87
C GLY A 45 -5.05 -7.91 -0.82
N LEU A 46 -6.34 -7.84 -1.06
CA LEU A 46 -7.35 -8.33 -0.14
C LEU A 46 -7.82 -9.72 -0.55
N GLU A 47 -8.37 -10.45 0.41
CA GLU A 47 -8.94 -11.78 0.13
C GLU A 47 -10.09 -11.71 -0.86
N SER A 48 -10.80 -10.60 -0.91
CA SER A 48 -11.88 -10.36 -1.88
C SER A 48 -11.38 -10.10 -3.29
N LYS A 49 -10.07 -10.17 -3.51
CA LYS A 49 -9.42 -9.92 -4.81
C LYS A 49 -9.51 -8.48 -5.26
N LYS A 50 -9.62 -7.59 -4.32
CA LYS A 50 -9.44 -6.15 -4.54
C LYS A 50 -8.01 -5.78 -4.23
N TYR A 51 -7.48 -4.84 -4.97
CA TYR A 51 -6.11 -4.38 -4.82
C TYR A 51 -6.09 -2.86 -4.69
N PHE A 52 -5.34 -2.39 -3.72
CA PHE A 52 -5.11 -0.97 -3.53
C PHE A 52 -3.63 -0.67 -3.71
N LEU A 53 -3.34 0.28 -4.57
CA LEU A 53 -1.97 0.70 -4.83
C LEU A 53 -1.81 2.12 -4.30
N VAL A 54 -0.81 2.33 -3.47
CA VAL A 54 -0.50 3.65 -2.92
C VAL A 54 0.87 4.06 -3.42
N LYS A 55 0.92 5.18 -4.15
CA LYS A 55 2.17 5.74 -4.62
C LYS A 55 2.71 6.71 -3.58
N LEU A 56 3.83 6.36 -2.99
CA LEU A 56 4.46 7.17 -1.96
C LEU A 56 5.66 7.92 -2.53
N ASN A 57 5.75 9.21 -2.22
CA ASN A 57 6.93 9.99 -2.52
C ASN A 57 7.98 9.71 -1.43
N ARG A 58 9.15 9.17 -1.83
CA ARG A 58 10.19 8.80 -0.87
C ARG A 58 10.80 9.99 -0.13
N ASN A 59 10.59 11.19 -0.63
CA ASN A 59 11.01 12.40 0.07
C ASN A 59 10.02 12.84 1.14
N ASN A 60 8.82 12.26 1.13
CA ASN A 60 7.77 12.60 2.07
C ASN A 60 6.84 11.41 2.25
N TYR A 61 7.13 10.58 3.24
CA TYR A 61 6.31 9.39 3.54
C TYR A 61 5.11 9.71 4.43
N ASN A 62 4.57 10.89 4.31
CA ASN A 62 3.40 11.28 5.10
C ASN A 62 2.15 10.56 4.59
N ALA A 63 1.88 9.40 5.15
CA ALA A 63 0.73 8.57 4.79
C ALA A 63 0.08 8.04 6.07
N PRO A 64 -0.64 8.90 6.80
CA PRO A 64 -1.15 8.51 8.12
C PRO A 64 -2.14 7.36 8.09
N ASN A 65 -2.99 7.28 7.07
CA ASN A 65 -3.97 6.20 6.98
C ASN A 65 -3.30 4.86 6.67
N LEU A 66 -2.36 4.87 5.73
CA LEU A 66 -1.60 3.67 5.43
C LEU A 66 -0.77 3.22 6.64
N LYS A 67 -0.14 4.16 7.32
CA LYS A 67 0.65 3.87 8.52
C LYS A 67 -0.21 3.24 9.61
N LYS A 68 -1.39 3.82 9.83
CA LYS A 68 -2.33 3.30 10.83
C LYS A 68 -2.73 1.86 10.50
N LEU A 69 -2.98 1.59 9.22
CA LEU A 69 -3.31 0.24 8.78
C LEU A 69 -2.16 -0.73 9.04
N LEU A 70 -0.95 -0.36 8.66
CA LEU A 70 0.21 -1.24 8.80
C LEU A 70 0.59 -1.51 10.26
N LEU A 71 0.16 -0.65 11.18
CA LEU A 71 0.39 -0.85 12.61
C LEU A 71 -0.71 -1.65 13.27
N ASN A 72 -1.75 -2.04 12.54
CA ASN A 72 -2.86 -2.82 13.08
C ASN A 72 -2.42 -4.28 13.25
N ASN A 73 -2.18 -4.69 14.49
CA ASN A 73 -1.67 -6.03 14.77
C ASN A 73 -2.75 -7.12 14.74
N ARG A 74 -3.99 -6.76 14.48
CA ARG A 74 -5.07 -7.74 14.28
C ARG A 74 -5.09 -8.28 12.86
N ILE A 75 -4.35 -7.65 11.95
CA ILE A 75 -4.29 -8.05 10.55
C ILE A 75 -2.98 -8.80 10.33
N GLN A 76 -3.07 -9.96 9.71
CA GLN A 76 -1.89 -10.70 9.30
C GLN A 76 -1.46 -10.22 7.91
N TYR A 77 -0.22 -9.80 7.79
CA TYR A 77 0.34 -9.35 6.52
C TYR A 77 1.21 -10.45 5.93
N ILE A 78 0.96 -10.75 4.66
CA ILE A 78 1.78 -11.69 3.92
C ILE A 78 2.65 -10.88 2.96
N MET A 79 3.95 -10.91 3.21
CA MET A 79 4.91 -10.13 2.42
C MET A 79 5.36 -10.93 1.21
N HIS A 80 5.37 -10.26 0.08
CA HIS A 80 5.91 -10.80 -1.15
C HIS A 80 7.16 -10.05 -1.52
N TYR A 81 8.19 -10.79 -1.87
CA TYR A 81 9.44 -10.23 -2.38
C TYR A 81 9.50 -10.52 -3.88
N ALA A 82 9.43 -9.47 -4.64
CA ALA A 82 9.55 -9.61 -6.09
C ALA A 82 11.01 -9.61 -6.52
#